data_0fda5e44e0b05934f364e555b5b290fe
#
_entry.id   0fda5e44e0b05934f364e555b5b290fe
#
_cell.length_a   1.000
_cell.length_b   1.000
_cell.length_c   1.000
_cell.angle_alpha   90.00
_cell.angle_beta   90.00
_cell.angle_gamma   90.00
#
_symmetry.space_group_name_H-M   'P 1'
#
loop_
_entity.id
_entity.type
_entity.pdbx_description
1 polymer ?
#
loop_
_entity_poly.entity_id
_entity_poly.type
_entity_poly.pdbx_seq_one_letter_code
_entity_poly.pdbx_strand_id
1 'polypeptide(L)'
;MAVGEQAVDGIQPAGSQQKSGPLGRQSWLGHVALRVQDMERAKRFYGAMGLELTWDASDWAYLQRPGGGDGIALLSPEYKAAGPHFAFHFSSREQVQAEHIRLQAAGVPVGALHDHRDGTASFYLQDPEGNWLELLYEPAAGIGSNRS
;
A
#
# COMPACT_ATOMS: atom_id res chain seq x y z
N MET A 1 -23.30 21.16 -9.55
CA MET A 1 -23.44 20.67 -8.17
C MET A 1 -22.14 20.89 -7.44
N ALA A 2 -22.15 21.69 -6.41
CA ALA A 2 -21.01 21.78 -5.53
C ALA A 2 -20.84 20.42 -4.87
N VAL A 3 -19.76 19.72 -5.22
CA VAL A 3 -19.30 18.62 -4.39
C VAL A 3 -18.87 19.31 -3.10
N GLY A 4 -19.66 19.16 -2.05
CA GLY A 4 -19.32 19.74 -0.77
C GLY A 4 -17.94 19.25 -0.39
N GLU A 5 -17.06 20.19 -0.07
CA GLU A 5 -15.83 19.88 0.63
C GLU A 5 -16.23 19.18 1.92
N GLN A 6 -16.31 17.86 1.85
CA GLN A 6 -16.37 17.11 3.08
C GLN A 6 -14.94 17.03 3.59
N ALA A 7 -14.70 17.80 4.63
CA ALA A 7 -13.47 17.64 5.40
C ALA A 7 -13.31 16.16 5.70
N VAL A 8 -12.17 15.62 5.36
CA VAL A 8 -11.83 14.24 5.71
C VAL A 8 -11.87 14.18 7.23
N ASP A 9 -12.81 13.44 7.78
CA ASP A 9 -13.02 13.35 9.22
C ASP A 9 -11.71 12.98 9.90
N GLY A 10 -11.30 13.78 10.88
CA GLY A 10 -10.09 13.53 11.66
C GLY A 10 -8.79 14.10 11.07
N ILE A 11 -8.81 14.65 9.87
CA ILE A 11 -7.65 15.32 9.30
C ILE A 11 -7.98 16.80 9.18
N GLN A 12 -7.18 17.66 9.81
CA GLN A 12 -7.36 19.09 9.68
C GLN A 12 -7.17 19.51 8.22
N PRO A 13 -8.00 20.42 7.71
CA PRO A 13 -7.81 20.87 6.33
C PRO A 13 -6.39 21.40 6.13
N ALA A 14 -5.88 21.12 4.95
CA ALA A 14 -4.53 21.45 4.59
C ALA A 14 -4.30 22.96 4.69
N GLY A 15 -3.64 23.39 5.76
CA GLY A 15 -2.97 24.69 5.78
C GLY A 15 -1.72 24.64 4.93
N SER A 16 -1.07 25.80 4.73
CA SER A 16 0.17 25.91 3.96
C SER A 16 1.26 24.92 4.42
N GLN A 17 1.25 24.53 5.69
CA GLN A 17 2.21 23.59 6.28
C GLN A 17 1.98 22.14 5.86
N GLN A 18 0.79 21.80 5.41
CA GLN A 18 0.47 20.43 5.00
C GLN A 18 0.87 20.13 3.56
N LYS A 19 1.29 21.14 2.79
CA LYS A 19 1.87 20.93 1.47
C LYS A 19 3.15 20.11 1.51
N SER A 20 3.77 19.99 2.67
CA SER A 20 4.96 19.18 2.91
C SER A 20 4.69 17.87 3.65
N GLY A 21 3.43 17.47 3.75
CA GLY A 21 3.06 16.19 4.34
C GLY A 21 3.70 15.02 3.61
N PRO A 22 3.91 13.88 4.31
CA PRO A 22 4.66 12.74 3.77
C PRO A 22 4.16 12.25 2.42
N LEU A 23 2.84 12.18 2.23
CA LEU A 23 2.27 11.72 0.97
C LEU A 23 2.60 12.64 -0.20
N GLY A 24 2.87 13.93 0.05
CA GLY A 24 3.12 14.89 -1.02
C GLY A 24 4.52 14.82 -1.63
N ARG A 25 5.52 14.35 -0.91
CA ARG A 25 6.93 14.42 -1.33
C ARG A 25 7.72 13.14 -1.18
N GLN A 26 7.38 12.31 -0.20
CA GLN A 26 8.21 11.19 0.23
C GLN A 26 7.57 9.85 -0.04
N SER A 27 6.44 9.87 -0.71
CA SER A 27 5.71 8.66 -1.07
C SER A 27 5.31 8.70 -2.54
N TRP A 28 4.97 7.52 -3.03
CA TRP A 28 4.43 7.35 -4.38
C TRP A 28 3.33 6.28 -4.34
N LEU A 29 2.42 6.33 -5.31
CA LEU A 29 1.42 5.28 -5.45
C LEU A 29 2.14 4.03 -5.96
N GLY A 30 2.34 3.05 -5.08
CA GLY A 30 3.27 1.96 -5.33
C GLY A 30 2.63 0.67 -5.81
N HIS A 31 1.42 0.33 -5.33
CA HIS A 31 0.75 -0.87 -5.83
C HIS A 31 -0.76 -0.82 -5.64
N VAL A 32 -1.42 -1.70 -6.38
CA VAL A 32 -2.84 -2.04 -6.22
C VAL A 32 -2.92 -3.52 -5.88
N ALA A 33 -3.72 -3.87 -4.88
CA ALA A 33 -3.97 -5.26 -4.51
C ALA A 33 -5.35 -5.69 -5.00
N LEU A 34 -5.40 -6.83 -5.65
CA LEU A 34 -6.60 -7.38 -6.26
C LEU A 34 -6.86 -8.79 -5.73
N ARG A 35 -8.12 -9.09 -5.41
CA ARG A 35 -8.55 -10.46 -5.12
C ARG A 35 -8.77 -11.19 -6.44
N VAL A 36 -8.15 -12.37 -6.60
CA VAL A 36 -8.30 -13.19 -7.80
C VAL A 36 -8.73 -14.60 -7.41
N GLN A 37 -9.52 -15.23 -8.26
CA GLN A 37 -10.00 -16.59 -8.04
C GLN A 37 -8.99 -17.64 -8.50
N ASP A 38 -8.23 -17.33 -9.56
CA ASP A 38 -7.25 -18.23 -10.16
C ASP A 38 -5.90 -17.51 -10.18
N MET A 39 -5.05 -17.81 -9.21
CA MET A 39 -3.74 -17.18 -9.04
C MET A 39 -2.83 -17.43 -10.25
N GLU A 40 -2.78 -18.65 -10.74
CA GLU A 40 -1.89 -18.99 -11.85
C GLU A 40 -2.31 -18.30 -13.14
N ARG A 41 -3.60 -18.22 -13.40
CA ARG A 41 -4.13 -17.51 -14.57
C ARG A 41 -3.85 -16.01 -14.47
N ALA A 42 -4.02 -15.42 -13.30
CA ALA A 42 -3.75 -14.00 -13.09
C ALA A 42 -2.26 -13.68 -13.25
N LYS A 43 -1.38 -14.51 -12.69
CA LYS A 43 0.07 -14.35 -12.86
C LYS A 43 0.47 -14.37 -14.33
N ARG A 44 -0.07 -15.31 -15.10
CA ARG A 44 0.20 -15.39 -16.54
C ARG A 44 -0.30 -14.17 -17.28
N PHE A 45 -1.48 -13.69 -16.94
CA PHE A 45 -2.07 -12.51 -17.59
C PHE A 45 -1.19 -11.27 -17.39
N TYR A 46 -0.85 -10.94 -16.14
CA TYR A 46 -0.04 -9.76 -15.85
C TYR A 46 1.42 -9.92 -16.29
N GLY A 47 1.95 -11.14 -16.24
CA GLY A 47 3.26 -11.44 -16.80
C GLY A 47 3.33 -11.21 -18.31
N ALA A 48 2.26 -11.57 -19.05
CA ALA A 48 2.17 -11.33 -20.48
C ALA A 48 2.12 -9.84 -20.83
N MET A 49 1.70 -8.99 -19.89
CA MET A 49 1.74 -7.52 -20.04
C MET A 49 3.13 -6.93 -19.78
N GLY A 50 4.09 -7.74 -19.36
CA GLY A 50 5.46 -7.31 -19.12
C GLY A 50 5.83 -7.11 -17.66
N LEU A 51 4.94 -7.43 -16.70
CA LEU A 51 5.27 -7.37 -15.29
C LEU A 51 6.07 -8.59 -14.87
N GLU A 52 7.02 -8.39 -13.95
CA GLU A 52 7.87 -9.44 -13.41
C GLU A 52 7.35 -9.94 -12.07
N LEU A 53 7.28 -11.26 -11.91
CA LEU A 53 6.91 -11.88 -10.64
C LEU A 53 8.09 -11.79 -9.67
N THR A 54 7.96 -10.95 -8.63
CA THR A 54 9.02 -10.72 -7.64
C THR A 54 8.75 -11.37 -6.29
N TRP A 55 7.51 -11.75 -6.02
CA TRP A 55 7.14 -12.56 -4.86
C TRP A 55 6.08 -13.57 -5.27
N ASP A 56 6.24 -14.81 -4.84
CA ASP A 56 5.33 -15.88 -5.20
C ASP A 56 5.10 -16.81 -4.01
N ALA A 57 4.07 -16.50 -3.23
CA ALA A 57 3.60 -17.36 -2.15
C ALA A 57 2.25 -17.97 -2.52
N SER A 58 1.81 -19.00 -1.78
CA SER A 58 0.55 -19.68 -2.08
C SER A 58 -0.68 -18.81 -1.86
N ASP A 59 -0.59 -17.83 -0.96
CA ASP A 59 -1.71 -16.98 -0.57
C ASP A 59 -1.67 -15.60 -1.22
N TRP A 60 -0.51 -15.15 -1.71
CA TRP A 60 -0.39 -13.90 -2.46
C TRP A 60 0.87 -13.87 -3.31
N ALA A 61 0.82 -13.09 -4.38
CA ALA A 61 1.92 -12.89 -5.29
C ALA A 61 2.09 -11.40 -5.61
N TYR A 62 3.27 -10.99 -5.99
CA TYR A 62 3.55 -9.61 -6.38
C TYR A 62 4.23 -9.57 -7.74
N LEU A 63 3.65 -8.78 -8.64
CA LEU A 63 4.23 -8.54 -9.96
C LEU A 63 4.54 -7.05 -10.06
N GLN A 64 5.73 -6.74 -10.55
CA GLN A 64 6.26 -5.40 -10.58
C GLN A 64 6.74 -5.03 -11.97
N ARG A 65 6.68 -3.76 -12.29
CA ARG A 65 7.27 -3.23 -13.51
C ARG A 65 8.79 -3.50 -13.49
N PRO A 66 9.38 -3.94 -14.62
CA PRO A 66 10.82 -4.13 -14.67
C PRO A 66 11.58 -2.88 -14.24
N GLY A 67 12.56 -3.03 -13.37
CA GLY A 67 13.30 -1.92 -12.81
C GLY A 67 12.68 -1.29 -11.57
N GLY A 68 11.56 -1.81 -11.09
CA GLY A 68 10.88 -1.32 -9.89
C GLY A 68 9.86 -0.23 -10.19
N GLY A 69 9.34 0.37 -9.14
CA GLY A 69 8.31 1.41 -9.24
C GLY A 69 6.97 0.91 -8.77
N ASP A 70 6.04 0.77 -9.68
CA ASP A 70 4.67 0.33 -9.36
C ASP A 70 4.49 -1.17 -9.59
N GLY A 71 3.48 -1.74 -8.94
CA GLY A 71 3.20 -3.16 -9.03
C GLY A 71 1.75 -3.52 -8.73
N ILE A 72 1.48 -4.82 -8.86
CA ILE A 72 0.18 -5.41 -8.56
C ILE A 72 0.39 -6.57 -7.58
N ALA A 73 -0.33 -6.52 -6.47
CA ALA A 73 -0.43 -7.64 -5.55
C ALA A 73 -1.67 -8.47 -5.89
N LEU A 74 -1.50 -9.77 -6.03
CA LEU A 74 -2.60 -10.70 -6.25
C LEU A 74 -2.85 -11.46 -4.95
N LEU A 75 -4.09 -11.38 -4.47
CA LEU A 75 -4.52 -12.03 -3.24
C LEU A 75 -5.38 -13.24 -3.59
N SER A 76 -5.03 -14.42 -3.07
CA SER A 76 -5.83 -15.62 -3.26
C SER A 76 -7.18 -15.50 -2.55
N PRO A 77 -8.17 -16.34 -2.88
CA PRO A 77 -9.45 -16.35 -2.17
C PRO A 77 -9.29 -16.59 -0.66
N GLU A 78 -8.23 -17.28 -0.24
CA GLU A 78 -7.96 -17.64 1.16
C GLU A 78 -7.17 -16.58 1.92
N TYR A 79 -6.60 -15.58 1.25
CA TYR A 79 -5.81 -14.54 1.92
C TYR A 79 -6.71 -13.69 2.81
N LYS A 80 -6.43 -13.68 4.12
CA LYS A 80 -7.28 -13.05 5.12
C LYS A 80 -6.68 -11.78 5.74
N ALA A 81 -5.38 -11.55 5.55
CA ALA A 81 -4.72 -10.41 6.21
C ALA A 81 -5.18 -9.06 5.66
N ALA A 82 -5.56 -9.00 4.40
CA ALA A 82 -6.12 -7.81 3.78
C ALA A 82 -7.01 -8.16 2.60
N GLY A 83 -7.93 -7.27 2.26
CA GLY A 83 -8.70 -7.32 1.01
C GLY A 83 -8.09 -6.42 -0.06
N PRO A 84 -8.82 -6.19 -1.16
CA PRO A 84 -8.39 -5.25 -2.20
C PRO A 84 -8.13 -3.86 -1.64
N HIS A 85 -7.04 -3.23 -2.08
CA HIS A 85 -6.62 -1.91 -1.62
C HIS A 85 -5.62 -1.30 -2.61
N PHE A 86 -5.29 -0.04 -2.40
CA PHE A 86 -4.13 0.58 -3.03
C PHE A 86 -3.14 1.02 -1.96
N ALA A 87 -1.90 1.29 -2.32
CA ALA A 87 -0.86 1.59 -1.35
C ALA A 87 0.01 2.77 -1.77
N PHE A 88 0.33 3.62 -0.81
CA PHE A 88 1.42 4.56 -0.92
C PHE A 88 2.68 3.93 -0.34
N HIS A 89 3.76 3.96 -1.12
CA HIS A 89 5.05 3.42 -0.71
C HIS A 89 5.97 4.53 -0.23
N PHE A 90 6.79 4.17 0.74
CA PHE A 90 7.83 5.02 1.33
C PHE A 90 9.16 4.31 1.27
N SER A 91 10.24 5.05 1.12
CA SER A 91 11.61 4.50 1.11
C SER A 91 12.20 4.31 2.51
N SER A 92 11.49 4.73 3.57
CA SER A 92 11.97 4.66 4.95
C SER A 92 10.89 4.11 5.85
N ARG A 93 11.26 3.09 6.66
CA ARG A 93 10.36 2.54 7.67
C ARG A 93 10.00 3.58 8.74
N GLU A 94 10.96 4.43 9.07
CA GLU A 94 10.77 5.50 10.05
C GLU A 94 9.72 6.51 9.59
N GLN A 95 9.64 6.78 8.27
CA GLN A 95 8.61 7.65 7.72
C GLN A 95 7.21 7.04 7.86
N VAL A 96 7.08 5.73 7.62
CA VAL A 96 5.80 5.02 7.80
C VAL A 96 5.39 5.04 9.27
N GLN A 97 6.33 4.79 10.17
CA GLN A 97 6.07 4.84 11.61
C GLN A 97 5.68 6.24 12.07
N ALA A 98 6.37 7.27 11.61
CA ALA A 98 6.04 8.65 11.94
C ALA A 98 4.65 9.04 11.45
N GLU A 99 4.28 8.61 10.26
CA GLU A 99 2.95 8.86 9.70
C GLU A 99 1.86 8.12 10.50
N HIS A 100 2.13 6.90 10.93
CA HIS A 100 1.24 6.14 11.81
C HIS A 100 0.95 6.92 13.11
N ILE A 101 2.01 7.41 13.74
CA ILE A 101 1.90 8.20 14.98
C ILE A 101 1.12 9.50 14.72
N ARG A 102 1.44 10.19 13.63
CA ARG A 102 0.81 11.46 13.28
C ARG A 102 -0.70 11.29 13.06
N LEU A 103 -1.10 10.26 12.32
CA LEU A 103 -2.52 9.98 12.05
C LEU A 103 -3.28 9.59 13.31
N GLN A 104 -2.69 8.77 14.17
CA GLN A 104 -3.29 8.45 15.47
C GLN A 104 -3.51 9.70 16.31
N ALA A 105 -2.51 10.57 16.38
CA ALA A 105 -2.62 11.82 17.14
C ALA A 105 -3.68 12.76 16.55
N ALA A 106 -3.94 12.69 15.25
CA ALA A 106 -4.98 13.45 14.58
C ALA A 106 -6.38 12.83 14.73
N GLY A 107 -6.50 11.68 15.40
CA GLY A 107 -7.78 10.99 15.59
C GLY A 107 -8.22 10.14 14.41
N VAL A 108 -7.36 9.88 13.44
CA VAL A 108 -7.67 9.00 12.32
C VAL A 108 -7.53 7.55 12.76
N PRO A 109 -8.57 6.72 12.60
CA PRO A 109 -8.44 5.30 12.88
C PRO A 109 -7.43 4.64 11.95
N VAL A 110 -6.41 3.99 12.51
CA VAL A 110 -5.38 3.28 11.75
C VAL A 110 -5.19 1.89 12.35
N GLY A 111 -4.87 0.91 11.49
CA GLY A 111 -4.46 -0.40 11.95
C GLY A 111 -3.08 -0.38 12.58
N ALA A 112 -2.69 -1.49 13.20
CA ALA A 112 -1.37 -1.61 13.79
C ALA A 112 -0.29 -1.64 12.71
N LEU A 113 0.88 -1.09 13.03
CA LEU A 113 2.04 -1.20 12.16
C LEU A 113 2.64 -2.60 12.29
N HIS A 114 2.78 -3.31 11.17
CA HIS A 114 3.33 -4.65 11.10
C HIS A 114 4.55 -4.72 10.20
N ASP A 115 5.55 -5.48 10.62
CA ASP A 115 6.63 -5.92 9.75
C ASP A 115 6.21 -7.21 9.05
N HIS A 116 6.44 -7.29 7.74
CA HIS A 116 5.99 -8.39 6.90
C HIS A 116 7.14 -9.32 6.52
N ARG A 117 6.79 -10.56 6.18
CA ARG A 117 7.76 -11.60 5.80
C ARG A 117 8.54 -11.28 4.52
N ASP A 118 8.05 -10.37 3.69
CA ASP A 118 8.69 -9.97 2.43
C ASP A 118 9.68 -8.79 2.59
N GLY A 119 9.92 -8.34 3.82
CA GLY A 119 10.82 -7.21 4.11
C GLY A 119 10.15 -5.86 4.19
N THR A 120 8.87 -5.76 3.85
CA THR A 120 8.10 -4.53 3.98
C THR A 120 7.58 -4.32 5.40
N ALA A 121 7.10 -3.12 5.68
CA ALA A 121 6.35 -2.81 6.91
C ALA A 121 5.22 -1.88 6.55
N SER A 122 4.04 -2.08 7.12
CA SER A 122 2.90 -1.27 6.74
C SER A 122 1.80 -1.22 7.79
N PHE A 123 0.88 -0.30 7.59
CA PHE A 123 -0.40 -0.27 8.28
C PHE A 123 -1.51 0.08 7.28
N TYR A 124 -2.73 -0.29 7.63
CA TYR A 124 -3.93 -0.08 6.82
C TYR A 124 -4.85 0.94 7.47
N LEU A 125 -5.57 1.68 6.65
CA LEU A 125 -6.64 2.58 7.06
C LEU A 125 -7.68 2.67 5.96
N GLN A 126 -8.81 3.26 6.28
CA GLN A 126 -9.85 3.53 5.30
C GLN A 126 -9.98 5.03 5.07
N ASP A 127 -10.32 5.40 3.83
CA ASP A 127 -10.76 6.76 3.54
C ASP A 127 -12.21 6.98 4.05
N PRO A 128 -12.76 8.20 3.98
CA PRO A 128 -14.11 8.45 4.45
C PRO A 128 -15.22 7.65 3.76
N GLU A 129 -14.95 7.13 2.58
CA GLU A 129 -15.91 6.33 1.81
C GLU A 129 -15.73 4.82 2.04
N GLY A 130 -14.80 4.43 2.92
CA GLY A 130 -14.54 3.03 3.22
C GLY A 130 -13.58 2.34 2.29
N ASN A 131 -12.89 3.05 1.42
CA ASN A 131 -11.88 2.45 0.56
C ASN A 131 -10.61 2.16 1.37
N TRP A 132 -10.10 0.94 1.24
CA TRP A 132 -8.89 0.54 1.95
C TRP A 132 -7.64 1.05 1.26
N LEU A 133 -6.71 1.56 2.04
CA LEU A 133 -5.37 1.91 1.58
C LEU A 133 -4.34 1.48 2.61
N GLU A 134 -3.12 1.36 2.13
CA GLU A 134 -1.97 0.93 2.90
C GLU A 134 -0.86 1.97 2.78
N LEU A 135 -0.19 2.25 3.89
CA LEU A 135 1.07 2.99 3.88
C LEU A 135 2.19 1.97 4.15
N LEU A 136 3.12 1.85 3.22
CA LEU A 136 4.05 0.73 3.18
C LEU A 136 5.48 1.21 3.00
N TYR A 137 6.38 0.68 3.84
CA TYR A 137 7.81 0.79 3.63
C TYR A 137 8.25 -0.23 2.56
N GLU A 138 8.83 0.25 1.48
CA GLU A 138 9.45 -0.58 0.46
C GLU A 138 10.97 -0.54 0.65
N PRO A 139 11.61 -1.69 0.96
CA PRO A 139 13.07 -1.73 1.08
C PRO A 139 13.76 -1.39 -0.25
N ALA A 140 15.01 -0.92 -0.18
CA ALA A 140 15.78 -0.57 -1.37
C ALA A 140 15.92 -1.73 -2.36
N ALA A 141 15.93 -2.97 -1.86
CA ALA A 141 15.96 -4.17 -2.69
C ALA A 141 14.60 -4.57 -3.30
N GLY A 142 13.54 -3.82 -2.96
CA GLY A 142 12.19 -4.08 -3.45
C GLY A 142 11.37 -5.01 -2.57
N ILE A 143 10.11 -5.18 -2.93
CA ILE A 143 9.19 -6.10 -2.25
C ILE A 143 9.66 -7.53 -2.51
N GLY A 144 9.70 -8.35 -1.43
CA GLY A 144 10.21 -9.71 -1.50
C GLY A 144 11.70 -9.82 -1.21
N SER A 145 12.36 -8.74 -0.76
CA SER A 145 13.81 -8.71 -0.50
C SER A 145 14.26 -9.69 0.58
N ASN A 146 13.37 -10.09 1.50
CA ASN A 146 13.67 -11.07 2.55
C ASN A 146 13.27 -12.49 2.16
N ARG A 147 12.95 -12.72 0.93
CA ARG A 147 12.61 -14.05 0.43
C ARG A 147 13.83 -14.95 0.50
N SER A 148 13.72 -16.01 1.26
CA SER A 148 14.75 -17.04 1.37
C SER A 148 14.51 -18.17 0.36
#